data_9004df8a2f9e3e46007fe04560c4d1da
#
_entry.id   9004df8a2f9e3e46007fe04560c4d1da
#
_cell.length_a   1.000
_cell.length_b   1.000
_cell.length_c   1.000
_cell.angle_alpha   90.00
_cell.angle_beta   90.00
_cell.angle_gamma   90.00
#
_symmetry.space_group_name_H-M   'P 1'
#
loop_
_entity.id
_entity.type
_entity.pdbx_description
1 polymer ?
#
loop_
_entity_poly.entity_id
_entity_poly.type
_entity_poly.pdbx_seq_one_letter_code
_entity_poly.pdbx_strand_id
1 'polypeptide(L)'
;MDLNQLLKGVKGVVAETAQFIRTERIQFSHEAAQVKGLNDLVSYVDKTSEEKLVQGLLQLLPESGFLAEEGTQAGLKEWNWIIDPLDGTTNFVHGIPCYAISVGLEHKGEIVLGVVHEVARDEQFCAIKNGGAYLNEKAIRVGATKRLQDSLIATGFPVNNFDQMQGVLNALEHFMRHTHGIRRIGAAAADLCYLACGRVDAFYEYNLKPWDVAAGALIAKEAGAIVTDFNGGAGWLHGRTIMASNPTLFEVFSAVIQTSFTNLS
;
A
#
# COMPACT_ATOMS: atom_id res chain seq x y z
N MET A 1 -20.80 -15.24 1.84
CA MET A 1 -20.39 -14.19 2.80
C MET A 1 -20.79 -12.83 2.27
N ASP A 2 -21.36 -11.96 3.08
CA ASP A 2 -21.68 -10.58 2.70
C ASP A 2 -20.44 -9.70 2.95
N LEU A 3 -19.75 -9.33 1.86
CA LEU A 3 -18.55 -8.50 1.92
C LEU A 3 -18.84 -7.06 2.38
N ASN A 4 -20.06 -6.53 2.18
CA ASN A 4 -20.42 -5.19 2.65
C ASN A 4 -20.53 -5.15 4.18
N GLN A 5 -21.16 -6.18 4.76
CA GLN A 5 -21.23 -6.30 6.21
C GLN A 5 -19.83 -6.53 6.81
N LEU A 6 -19.02 -7.36 6.17
CA LEU A 6 -17.64 -7.60 6.59
C LEU A 6 -16.80 -6.31 6.52
N LEU A 7 -16.87 -5.56 5.42
CA LEU A 7 -16.15 -4.29 5.24
C LEU A 7 -16.47 -3.32 6.38
N LYS A 8 -17.74 -3.21 6.78
CA LYS A 8 -18.13 -2.34 7.90
C LYS A 8 -17.43 -2.72 9.21
N GLY A 9 -17.32 -4.01 9.49
CA GLY A 9 -16.59 -4.52 10.66
C GLY A 9 -15.09 -4.22 10.58
N VAL A 10 -14.46 -4.51 9.42
CA VAL A 10 -13.02 -4.26 9.19
C VAL A 10 -12.70 -2.78 9.35
N LYS A 11 -13.53 -1.89 8.80
CA LYS A 11 -13.36 -0.42 8.95
C LYS A 11 -13.35 0.00 10.43
N GLY A 12 -14.20 -0.61 11.26
CA GLY A 12 -14.22 -0.37 12.71
C GLY A 12 -12.93 -0.80 13.39
N VAL A 13 -12.49 -2.04 13.15
CA VAL A 13 -11.22 -2.58 13.71
C VAL A 13 -10.02 -1.71 13.31
N VAL A 14 -9.94 -1.33 12.04
CA VAL A 14 -8.87 -0.46 11.53
C VAL A 14 -8.92 0.93 12.15
N ALA A 15 -10.10 1.53 12.31
CA ALA A 15 -10.25 2.85 12.93
C ALA A 15 -9.86 2.85 14.42
N GLU A 16 -10.20 1.80 15.18
CA GLU A 16 -9.79 1.65 16.57
C GLU A 16 -8.26 1.52 16.69
N THR A 17 -7.63 0.74 15.80
CA THR A 17 -6.17 0.59 15.76
C THR A 17 -5.51 1.91 15.35
N ALA A 18 -6.06 2.64 14.38
CA ALA A 18 -5.56 3.96 13.98
C ALA A 18 -5.62 4.97 15.14
N GLN A 19 -6.67 4.92 15.97
CA GLN A 19 -6.77 5.75 17.17
C GLN A 19 -5.67 5.41 18.19
N PHE A 20 -5.35 4.13 18.36
CA PHE A 20 -4.22 3.69 19.19
C PHE A 20 -2.91 4.28 18.66
N ILE A 21 -2.60 4.12 17.37
CA ILE A 21 -1.36 4.64 16.77
C ILE A 21 -1.26 6.16 16.92
N ARG A 22 -2.35 6.92 16.72
CA ARG A 22 -2.38 8.38 16.94
C ARG A 22 -2.05 8.75 18.38
N THR A 23 -2.61 8.02 19.34
CA THR A 23 -2.35 8.26 20.76
C THR A 23 -0.90 8.00 21.10
N GLU A 24 -0.36 6.87 20.65
CA GLU A 24 1.04 6.52 20.89
C GLU A 24 2.00 7.53 20.25
N ARG A 25 1.68 8.03 19.03
CA ARG A 25 2.54 9.02 18.34
C ARG A 25 2.80 10.28 19.19
N ILE A 26 1.85 10.71 20.01
CA ILE A 26 1.98 11.93 20.83
C ILE A 26 3.09 11.78 21.86
N GLN A 27 3.28 10.59 22.43
CA GLN A 27 4.25 10.30 23.50
C GLN A 27 5.43 9.44 23.04
N PHE A 28 5.50 9.09 21.75
CA PHE A 28 6.52 8.19 21.22
C PHE A 28 7.91 8.83 21.29
N SER A 29 8.85 8.13 21.91
CA SER A 29 10.27 8.47 21.89
C SER A 29 10.99 7.70 20.78
N HIS A 30 11.87 8.37 20.06
CA HIS A 30 12.72 7.77 19.02
C HIS A 30 13.56 6.58 19.55
N GLU A 31 13.90 6.62 20.84
CA GLU A 31 14.66 5.55 21.52
C GLU A 31 13.86 4.25 21.68
N ALA A 32 12.53 4.30 21.55
CA ALA A 32 11.67 3.13 21.60
C ALA A 32 11.67 2.31 20.28
N ALA A 33 12.23 2.85 19.21
CA ALA A 33 12.38 2.14 17.94
C ALA A 33 13.51 1.11 18.01
N GLN A 34 13.31 -0.04 17.40
CA GLN A 34 14.29 -1.12 17.28
C GLN A 34 14.68 -1.32 15.82
N VAL A 35 15.95 -1.65 15.58
CA VAL A 35 16.43 -2.02 14.24
C VAL A 35 16.10 -3.49 13.99
N LYS A 36 15.24 -3.76 12.99
CA LYS A 36 14.82 -5.11 12.57
C LYS A 36 15.78 -5.66 11.51
N GLY A 37 16.39 -4.77 10.73
CA GLY A 37 17.32 -5.10 9.65
C GLY A 37 17.98 -3.85 9.06
N LEU A 38 18.70 -4.02 7.95
CA LEU A 38 19.31 -2.89 7.24
C LEU A 38 18.19 -1.93 6.77
N ASN A 39 18.21 -0.69 7.28
CA ASN A 39 17.21 0.35 7.01
C ASN A 39 15.76 -0.07 7.36
N ASP A 40 15.60 -1.02 8.28
CA ASP A 40 14.30 -1.57 8.67
C ASP A 40 14.10 -1.34 10.18
N LEU A 41 13.06 -0.61 10.52
CA LEU A 41 12.71 -0.25 11.89
C LEU A 41 11.40 -0.92 12.29
N VAL A 42 11.29 -1.25 13.58
CA VAL A 42 10.07 -1.72 14.22
C VAL A 42 9.94 -1.08 15.59
N SER A 43 8.74 -0.86 16.02
CA SER A 43 8.44 -0.42 17.37
C SER A 43 7.42 -1.34 18.04
N TYR A 44 7.21 -1.14 19.34
CA TYR A 44 6.12 -1.82 20.04
C TYR A 44 4.74 -1.43 19.46
N VAL A 45 4.66 -0.27 18.80
CA VAL A 45 3.42 0.21 18.18
C VAL A 45 3.03 -0.67 17.00
N ASP A 46 3.97 -1.09 16.16
CA ASP A 46 3.74 -2.02 15.04
C ASP A 46 3.19 -3.34 15.56
N LYS A 47 3.87 -3.95 16.53
CA LYS A 47 3.49 -5.25 17.12
C LYS A 47 2.12 -5.21 17.81
N THR A 48 1.88 -4.17 18.63
CA THR A 48 0.60 -4.03 19.33
C THR A 48 -0.54 -3.74 18.33
N SER A 49 -0.26 -2.99 17.25
CA SER A 49 -1.24 -2.76 16.18
C SER A 49 -1.58 -4.05 15.45
N GLU A 50 -0.59 -4.90 15.13
CA GLU A 50 -0.83 -6.21 14.54
C GLU A 50 -1.70 -7.09 15.44
N GLU A 51 -1.40 -7.18 16.74
CA GLU A 51 -2.18 -7.94 17.69
C GLU A 51 -3.65 -7.48 17.75
N LYS A 52 -3.90 -6.17 17.78
CA LYS A 52 -5.26 -5.60 17.77
C LYS A 52 -6.00 -5.94 16.48
N LEU A 53 -5.36 -5.77 15.32
CA LEU A 53 -5.93 -6.09 14.01
C LEU A 53 -6.28 -7.59 13.93
N VAL A 54 -5.34 -8.46 14.27
CA VAL A 54 -5.55 -9.92 14.23
C VAL A 54 -6.71 -10.34 15.13
N GLN A 55 -6.77 -9.85 16.38
CA GLN A 55 -7.86 -10.15 17.30
C GLN A 55 -9.23 -9.71 16.77
N GLY A 56 -9.32 -8.47 16.27
CA GLY A 56 -10.57 -7.93 15.72
C GLY A 56 -11.02 -8.66 14.45
N LEU A 57 -10.08 -8.95 13.54
CA LEU A 57 -10.36 -9.63 12.28
C LEU A 57 -10.75 -11.11 12.48
N LEU A 58 -10.16 -11.80 13.45
CA LEU A 58 -10.58 -13.15 13.84
C LEU A 58 -12.01 -13.20 14.37
N GLN A 59 -12.47 -12.17 15.08
CA GLN A 59 -13.87 -12.09 15.52
C GLN A 59 -14.83 -11.94 14.35
N LEU A 60 -14.40 -11.23 13.28
CA LEU A 60 -15.21 -11.04 12.07
C LEU A 60 -15.21 -12.26 11.14
N LEU A 61 -14.07 -12.97 11.05
CA LEU A 61 -13.91 -14.13 10.19
C LEU A 61 -13.03 -15.20 10.87
N PRO A 62 -13.59 -16.03 11.78
CA PRO A 62 -12.83 -16.99 12.60
C PRO A 62 -12.05 -18.04 11.80
N GLU A 63 -12.54 -18.41 10.61
CA GLU A 63 -11.92 -19.43 9.75
C GLU A 63 -10.83 -18.85 8.80
N SER A 64 -10.39 -17.62 9.01
CA SER A 64 -9.35 -17.00 8.17
C SER A 64 -7.93 -17.36 8.59
N GLY A 65 -7.00 -17.30 7.60
CA GLY A 65 -5.55 -17.30 7.80
C GLY A 65 -5.00 -15.87 7.83
N PHE A 66 -3.69 -15.74 8.09
CA PHE A 66 -3.01 -14.45 8.18
C PHE A 66 -1.65 -14.49 7.51
N LEU A 67 -1.35 -13.43 6.77
CA LEU A 67 -0.04 -13.05 6.28
C LEU A 67 0.21 -11.61 6.75
N ALA A 68 0.96 -11.44 7.83
CA ALA A 68 1.20 -10.15 8.46
C ALA A 68 2.70 -9.86 8.57
N GLU A 69 3.05 -8.57 8.55
CA GLU A 69 4.44 -8.11 8.51
C GLU A 69 5.23 -8.47 9.76
N GLU A 70 4.64 -8.32 10.95
CA GLU A 70 5.32 -8.51 12.24
C GLU A 70 5.37 -9.96 12.69
N GLY A 71 4.88 -10.86 11.86
CA GLY A 71 5.12 -12.29 11.99
C GLY A 71 3.95 -13.12 12.47
N THR A 72 2.77 -12.58 12.62
CA THR A 72 1.57 -13.40 12.86
C THR A 72 1.29 -14.25 11.61
N GLN A 73 1.63 -15.52 11.70
CA GLN A 73 1.32 -16.53 10.68
C GLN A 73 0.36 -17.56 11.27
N ALA A 74 -0.93 -17.40 11.03
CA ALA A 74 -1.87 -18.51 11.09
C ALA A 74 -1.94 -19.09 9.68
N GLY A 75 -1.56 -20.36 9.49
CA GLY A 75 -1.37 -21.00 8.18
C GLY A 75 -2.43 -20.62 7.15
N LEU A 76 -2.02 -20.47 5.90
CA LEU A 76 -2.88 -20.02 4.80
C LEU A 76 -4.12 -20.93 4.67
N LYS A 77 -5.26 -20.32 4.47
CA LYS A 77 -6.58 -20.94 4.35
C LYS A 77 -7.26 -20.49 3.06
N GLU A 78 -8.53 -20.77 2.89
CA GLU A 78 -9.31 -20.27 1.74
C GLU A 78 -9.47 -18.75 1.77
N TRP A 79 -9.55 -18.17 2.98
CA TRP A 79 -9.64 -16.73 3.24
C TRP A 79 -8.42 -16.31 4.05
N ASN A 80 -7.67 -15.32 3.57
CA ASN A 80 -6.46 -14.86 4.24
C ASN A 80 -6.45 -13.35 4.38
N TRP A 81 -6.23 -12.88 5.59
CA TRP A 81 -5.92 -11.48 5.83
C TRP A 81 -4.46 -11.22 5.50
N ILE A 82 -4.21 -10.15 4.74
CA ILE A 82 -2.87 -9.65 4.42
C ILE A 82 -2.75 -8.28 5.08
N ILE A 83 -1.83 -8.14 6.06
CA ILE A 83 -1.84 -7.01 7.00
C ILE A 83 -0.46 -6.38 7.06
N ASP A 84 -0.44 -5.06 6.90
CA ASP A 84 0.63 -4.18 7.39
C ASP A 84 0.04 -3.32 8.51
N PRO A 85 0.50 -3.52 9.76
CA PRO A 85 -0.03 -2.78 10.91
C PRO A 85 0.39 -1.31 10.93
N LEU A 86 1.53 -0.98 10.29
CA LEU A 86 2.07 0.39 10.25
C LEU A 86 3.00 0.61 9.05
N ASP A 87 2.46 0.62 7.83
CA ASP A 87 3.20 1.02 6.62
C ASP A 87 3.76 2.44 6.80
N GLY A 88 5.07 2.57 6.61
CA GLY A 88 5.79 3.82 6.85
C GLY A 88 6.30 3.96 8.30
N THR A 89 6.73 2.89 8.95
CA THR A 89 7.32 2.87 10.31
C THR A 89 8.43 3.92 10.46
N THR A 90 9.29 4.09 9.46
CA THR A 90 10.32 5.14 9.47
C THR A 90 9.71 6.54 9.60
N ASN A 91 8.65 6.83 8.84
CA ASN A 91 7.93 8.10 8.94
C ASN A 91 7.33 8.28 10.34
N PHE A 92 6.69 7.23 10.86
CA PHE A 92 6.14 7.26 12.21
C PHE A 92 7.21 7.56 13.25
N VAL A 93 8.33 6.83 13.25
CA VAL A 93 9.45 7.02 14.20
C VAL A 93 9.99 8.45 14.13
N HIS A 94 10.18 9.00 12.92
CA HIS A 94 10.69 10.35 12.72
C HIS A 94 9.65 11.47 12.84
N GLY A 95 8.37 11.14 13.06
CA GLY A 95 7.29 12.14 13.18
C GLY A 95 6.90 12.79 11.86
N ILE A 96 7.19 12.15 10.74
CA ILE A 96 6.72 12.58 9.41
C ILE A 96 5.28 12.11 9.25
N PRO A 97 4.31 13.02 9.00
CA PRO A 97 2.89 12.70 9.05
C PRO A 97 2.39 12.00 7.77
N CYS A 98 2.91 10.81 7.49
CA CYS A 98 2.41 9.90 6.48
C CYS A 98 2.79 8.46 6.84
N TYR A 99 1.86 7.74 7.40
CA TYR A 99 1.94 6.32 7.74
C TYR A 99 0.53 5.73 7.79
N ALA A 100 0.38 4.46 7.45
CA ALA A 100 -0.93 3.87 7.22
C ALA A 100 -1.05 2.46 7.80
N ILE A 101 -2.28 2.04 8.11
CA ILE A 101 -2.66 0.65 8.31
C ILE A 101 -3.16 0.11 6.98
N SER A 102 -2.69 -1.05 6.55
CA SER A 102 -3.14 -1.74 5.34
C SER A 102 -3.72 -3.12 5.69
N VAL A 103 -4.98 -3.36 5.32
CA VAL A 103 -5.67 -4.64 5.55
C VAL A 103 -6.33 -5.09 4.25
N GLY A 104 -5.81 -6.16 3.65
CA GLY A 104 -6.40 -6.85 2.50
C GLY A 104 -7.03 -8.17 2.91
N LEU A 105 -8.11 -8.57 2.25
CA LEU A 105 -8.67 -9.92 2.34
C LEU A 105 -8.51 -10.63 1.01
N GLU A 106 -7.75 -11.70 1.03
CA GLU A 106 -7.59 -12.62 -0.10
C GLU A 106 -8.58 -13.78 -0.01
N HIS A 107 -9.19 -14.12 -1.13
CA HIS A 107 -10.01 -15.32 -1.31
C HIS A 107 -9.58 -16.04 -2.58
N LYS A 108 -9.06 -17.26 -2.44
CA LYS A 108 -8.63 -18.11 -3.57
C LYS A 108 -7.65 -17.41 -4.52
N GLY A 109 -6.67 -16.70 -3.98
CA GLY A 109 -5.65 -16.00 -4.77
C GLY A 109 -6.05 -14.62 -5.31
N GLU A 110 -7.24 -14.12 -4.96
CA GLU A 110 -7.69 -12.78 -5.37
C GLU A 110 -7.98 -11.89 -4.17
N ILE A 111 -7.54 -10.64 -4.22
CA ILE A 111 -7.90 -9.65 -3.19
C ILE A 111 -9.34 -9.19 -3.45
N VAL A 112 -10.21 -9.41 -2.48
CA VAL A 112 -11.66 -9.16 -2.60
C VAL A 112 -12.16 -8.01 -1.72
N LEU A 113 -11.38 -7.60 -0.71
CA LEU A 113 -11.66 -6.47 0.15
C LEU A 113 -10.35 -5.80 0.53
N GLY A 114 -10.31 -4.48 0.59
CA GLY A 114 -9.16 -3.71 1.04
C GLY A 114 -9.59 -2.50 1.87
N VAL A 115 -8.87 -2.25 2.96
CA VAL A 115 -8.98 -1.04 3.78
C VAL A 115 -7.56 -0.52 4.03
N VAL A 116 -7.33 0.75 3.72
CA VAL A 116 -6.12 1.47 4.09
C VAL A 116 -6.52 2.70 4.89
N HIS A 117 -5.93 2.90 6.06
CA HIS A 117 -6.18 4.08 6.87
C HIS A 117 -4.90 4.89 7.02
N GLU A 118 -4.81 6.02 6.34
CA GLU A 118 -3.73 6.99 6.54
C GLU A 118 -3.98 7.71 7.87
N VAL A 119 -3.15 7.37 8.86
CA VAL A 119 -3.42 7.64 10.28
C VAL A 119 -3.29 9.12 10.63
N ALA A 120 -2.30 9.81 10.05
CA ALA A 120 -2.01 11.20 10.39
C ALA A 120 -3.08 12.18 9.88
N ARG A 121 -3.75 11.88 8.74
CA ARG A 121 -4.84 12.69 8.16
C ARG A 121 -6.23 12.19 8.53
N ASP A 122 -6.34 11.04 9.19
CA ASP A 122 -7.61 10.36 9.47
C ASP A 122 -8.41 10.07 8.19
N GLU A 123 -7.72 9.58 7.17
CA GLU A 123 -8.28 9.26 5.87
C GLU A 123 -8.40 7.74 5.70
N GLN A 124 -9.62 7.23 5.68
CA GLN A 124 -9.87 5.80 5.49
C GLN A 124 -10.33 5.51 4.06
N PHE A 125 -9.48 4.82 3.32
CA PHE A 125 -9.75 4.32 1.98
C PHE A 125 -10.24 2.88 2.05
N CYS A 126 -11.23 2.53 1.23
CA CYS A 126 -11.71 1.15 1.17
C CYS A 126 -12.27 0.80 -0.20
N ALA A 127 -12.24 -0.51 -0.49
CA ALA A 127 -12.88 -1.09 -1.66
C ALA A 127 -13.31 -2.53 -1.40
N ILE A 128 -14.33 -2.95 -2.13
CA ILE A 128 -14.68 -4.36 -2.36
C ILE A 128 -14.55 -4.61 -3.85
N LYS A 129 -14.06 -5.78 -4.24
CA LYS A 129 -13.95 -6.18 -5.65
C LYS A 129 -15.30 -6.00 -6.38
N ASN A 130 -15.30 -5.23 -7.48
CA ASN A 130 -16.47 -4.79 -8.26
C ASN A 130 -17.45 -3.88 -7.49
N GLY A 131 -17.02 -3.25 -6.40
CA GLY A 131 -17.85 -2.38 -5.56
C GLY A 131 -17.48 -0.89 -5.62
N GLY A 132 -16.41 -0.56 -6.36
CA GLY A 132 -15.83 0.79 -6.39
C GLY A 132 -14.97 1.10 -5.18
N ALA A 133 -14.29 2.24 -5.22
CA ALA A 133 -13.40 2.72 -4.17
C ALA A 133 -13.96 3.97 -3.47
N TYR A 134 -13.67 4.07 -2.18
CA TYR A 134 -14.19 5.14 -1.33
C TYR A 134 -13.10 5.71 -0.42
N LEU A 135 -13.16 7.02 -0.18
CA LEU A 135 -12.43 7.75 0.85
C LEU A 135 -13.43 8.39 1.80
N ASN A 136 -13.38 8.03 3.10
CA ASN A 136 -14.30 8.56 4.11
C ASN A 136 -15.76 8.58 3.59
N GLU A 137 -16.25 7.44 3.11
CA GLU A 137 -17.61 7.21 2.54
C GLU A 137 -17.88 7.90 1.18
N LYS A 138 -16.97 8.71 0.66
CA LYS A 138 -17.13 9.36 -0.64
C LYS A 138 -16.47 8.55 -1.73
N ALA A 139 -17.21 8.27 -2.81
CA ALA A 139 -16.66 7.58 -3.97
C ALA A 139 -15.48 8.36 -4.58
N ILE A 140 -14.40 7.65 -4.91
CA ILE A 140 -13.19 8.22 -5.50
C ILE A 140 -12.89 7.58 -6.85
N ARG A 141 -12.10 8.28 -7.66
CA ARG A 141 -11.57 7.81 -8.93
C ARG A 141 -10.17 8.36 -9.16
N VAL A 142 -9.39 7.63 -9.95
CA VAL A 142 -8.07 8.10 -10.42
C VAL A 142 -8.18 9.40 -11.21
N GLY A 143 -7.09 10.14 -11.28
CA GLY A 143 -6.97 11.36 -12.08
C GLY A 143 -7.22 11.11 -13.58
N ALA A 144 -7.38 12.20 -14.35
CA ALA A 144 -7.63 12.15 -15.78
C ALA A 144 -6.49 12.80 -16.60
N THR A 145 -5.30 12.92 -16.04
CA THR A 145 -4.10 13.46 -16.69
C THR A 145 -3.74 12.61 -17.91
N LYS A 146 -3.48 13.27 -19.05
CA LYS A 146 -3.31 12.60 -20.34
C LYS A 146 -1.87 12.56 -20.82
N ARG A 147 -1.02 13.47 -20.37
CA ARG A 147 0.35 13.60 -20.83
C ARG A 147 1.31 13.40 -19.67
N LEU A 148 2.38 12.67 -19.91
CA LEU A 148 3.39 12.39 -18.88
C LEU A 148 3.96 13.68 -18.28
N GLN A 149 4.20 14.70 -19.08
CA GLN A 149 4.72 16.00 -18.63
C GLN A 149 3.82 16.74 -17.63
N ASP A 150 2.52 16.43 -17.60
CA ASP A 150 1.54 17.08 -16.71
C ASP A 150 1.26 16.20 -15.48
N SER A 151 1.94 15.07 -15.34
CA SER A 151 1.69 14.08 -14.28
C SER A 151 2.58 14.26 -13.06
N LEU A 152 2.07 13.88 -11.90
CA LEU A 152 2.80 13.73 -10.66
C LEU A 152 2.96 12.24 -10.34
N ILE A 153 4.20 11.78 -10.15
CA ILE A 153 4.53 10.37 -9.95
C ILE A 153 4.88 10.13 -8.48
N ALA A 154 4.33 9.09 -7.88
CA ALA A 154 4.76 8.58 -6.57
C ALA A 154 5.68 7.36 -6.74
N THR A 155 6.62 7.18 -5.83
CA THR A 155 7.55 6.04 -5.81
C THR A 155 8.12 5.82 -4.42
N GLY A 156 8.65 4.60 -4.19
CA GLY A 156 9.53 4.31 -3.06
C GLY A 156 10.95 3.99 -3.49
N PHE A 157 11.81 3.74 -2.51
CA PHE A 157 13.19 3.35 -2.73
C PHE A 157 13.45 2.01 -2.07
N PRO A 158 14.28 1.14 -2.68
CA PRO A 158 14.62 -0.13 -2.05
C PRO A 158 15.33 0.09 -0.71
N VAL A 159 14.92 -0.65 0.31
CA VAL A 159 15.47 -0.54 1.68
C VAL A 159 16.59 -1.55 1.93
N ASN A 160 16.49 -2.76 1.42
CA ASN A 160 17.40 -3.89 1.74
C ASN A 160 17.82 -4.73 0.54
N ASN A 161 17.28 -4.51 -0.64
CA ASN A 161 17.68 -5.14 -1.90
C ASN A 161 18.00 -4.08 -2.95
N PHE A 162 19.25 -3.96 -3.33
CA PHE A 162 19.77 -2.94 -4.26
C PHE A 162 20.13 -3.51 -5.63
N ASP A 163 19.75 -4.76 -5.94
CA ASP A 163 20.11 -5.43 -7.20
C ASP A 163 19.62 -4.66 -8.44
N GLN A 164 18.49 -3.96 -8.32
CA GLN A 164 17.89 -3.17 -9.39
C GLN A 164 18.09 -1.65 -9.22
N MET A 165 19.09 -1.23 -8.44
CA MET A 165 19.34 0.19 -8.15
C MET A 165 19.49 1.02 -9.43
N GLN A 166 20.16 0.49 -10.48
CA GLN A 166 20.31 1.23 -11.73
C GLN A 166 18.97 1.45 -12.42
N GLY A 167 18.06 0.47 -12.38
CA GLY A 167 16.69 0.62 -12.90
C GLY A 167 15.91 1.71 -12.15
N VAL A 168 16.02 1.74 -10.83
CA VAL A 168 15.42 2.78 -9.99
C VAL A 168 15.95 4.18 -10.38
N LEU A 169 17.27 4.32 -10.52
CA LEU A 169 17.90 5.60 -10.88
C LEU A 169 17.53 6.05 -12.29
N ASN A 170 17.46 5.13 -13.24
CA ASN A 170 17.06 5.44 -14.63
C ASN A 170 15.62 5.94 -14.70
N ALA A 171 14.69 5.25 -14.03
CA ALA A 171 13.29 5.67 -13.97
C ALA A 171 13.13 7.02 -13.27
N LEU A 172 13.83 7.20 -12.14
CA LEU A 172 13.84 8.46 -11.39
C LEU A 172 14.32 9.62 -12.25
N GLU A 173 15.47 9.46 -12.92
CA GLU A 173 16.00 10.51 -13.82
C GLU A 173 15.01 10.84 -14.93
N HIS A 174 14.42 9.84 -15.58
CA HIS A 174 13.44 10.05 -16.64
C HIS A 174 12.24 10.87 -16.13
N PHE A 175 11.62 10.47 -15.04
CA PHE A 175 10.44 11.16 -14.53
C PHE A 175 10.75 12.55 -13.98
N MET A 176 11.90 12.78 -13.35
CA MET A 176 12.33 14.12 -12.93
C MET A 176 12.42 15.10 -14.11
N ARG A 177 12.84 14.63 -15.29
CA ARG A 177 13.01 15.48 -16.49
C ARG A 177 11.70 15.70 -17.27
N HIS A 178 10.73 14.79 -17.13
CA HIS A 178 9.60 14.72 -18.06
C HIS A 178 8.21 14.76 -17.39
N THR A 179 8.14 15.06 -16.09
CA THR A 179 6.87 15.15 -15.35
C THR A 179 6.80 16.42 -14.51
N HIS A 180 5.67 16.69 -13.84
CA HIS A 180 5.58 17.77 -12.84
C HIS A 180 6.47 17.50 -11.62
N GLY A 181 6.92 16.28 -11.44
CA GLY A 181 7.82 15.90 -10.37
C GLY A 181 7.49 14.52 -9.78
N ILE A 182 8.32 14.14 -8.81
CA ILE A 182 8.22 12.86 -8.11
C ILE A 182 7.97 13.12 -6.64
N ARG A 183 7.24 12.19 -6.01
CA ARG A 183 7.06 12.14 -4.56
C ARG A 183 7.57 10.79 -4.05
N ARG A 184 8.41 10.84 -3.02
CA ARG A 184 8.78 9.69 -2.19
C ARG A 184 8.13 9.92 -0.83
N ILE A 185 6.89 9.45 -0.67
CA ILE A 185 6.10 9.74 0.52
C ILE A 185 6.50 8.81 1.67
N GLY A 186 6.75 7.54 1.37
CA GLY A 186 7.35 6.59 2.29
C GLY A 186 6.35 5.69 3.02
N ALA A 187 5.19 5.49 2.40
CA ALA A 187 4.17 4.53 2.79
C ALA A 187 3.46 4.05 1.51
N ALA A 188 3.78 2.86 1.03
CA ALA A 188 3.35 2.36 -0.28
C ALA A 188 1.82 2.17 -0.36
N ALA A 189 1.19 1.74 0.73
CA ALA A 189 -0.27 1.63 0.81
C ALA A 189 -0.93 3.02 0.67
N ALA A 190 -0.35 4.06 1.28
CA ALA A 190 -0.83 5.43 1.13
C ALA A 190 -0.60 5.98 -0.28
N ASP A 191 0.55 5.68 -0.92
CA ASP A 191 0.86 6.08 -2.30
C ASP A 191 -0.17 5.53 -3.29
N LEU A 192 -0.55 4.25 -3.18
CA LEU A 192 -1.60 3.60 -3.98
C LEU A 192 -2.98 4.24 -3.75
N CYS A 193 -3.29 4.62 -2.51
CA CYS A 193 -4.53 5.33 -2.18
C CYS A 193 -4.55 6.76 -2.73
N TYR A 194 -3.41 7.43 -2.76
CA TYR A 194 -3.30 8.77 -3.36
C TYR A 194 -3.45 8.72 -4.88
N LEU A 195 -2.98 7.66 -5.53
CA LEU A 195 -3.32 7.38 -6.92
C LEU A 195 -4.83 7.17 -7.08
N ALA A 196 -5.44 6.34 -6.24
CA ALA A 196 -6.86 6.02 -6.30
C ALA A 196 -7.77 7.24 -6.20
N CYS A 197 -7.36 8.28 -5.47
CA CYS A 197 -8.14 9.52 -5.34
C CYS A 197 -7.64 10.68 -6.22
N GLY A 198 -6.68 10.43 -7.12
CA GLY A 198 -6.19 11.41 -8.10
C GLY A 198 -5.25 12.47 -7.54
N ARG A 199 -4.63 12.25 -6.37
CA ARG A 199 -3.58 13.13 -5.81
C ARG A 199 -2.25 12.96 -6.54
N VAL A 200 -1.98 11.75 -7.03
CA VAL A 200 -0.88 11.44 -7.95
C VAL A 200 -1.46 10.71 -9.17
N ASP A 201 -0.74 10.70 -10.26
CA ASP A 201 -1.22 10.16 -11.55
C ASP A 201 -0.68 8.76 -11.84
N ALA A 202 0.46 8.41 -11.22
CA ALA A 202 1.04 7.08 -11.30
C ALA A 202 1.89 6.78 -10.05
N PHE A 203 2.10 5.48 -9.83
CA PHE A 203 2.94 4.94 -8.77
C PHE A 203 3.74 3.76 -9.30
N TYR A 204 4.99 3.63 -8.90
CA TYR A 204 5.81 2.44 -9.11
C TYR A 204 6.75 2.22 -7.95
N GLU A 205 6.97 0.95 -7.59
CA GLU A 205 7.96 0.62 -6.58
C GLU A 205 8.49 -0.81 -6.76
N TYR A 206 9.77 -0.98 -6.44
CA TYR A 206 10.50 -2.24 -6.47
C TYR A 206 10.73 -2.79 -5.07
N ASN A 207 10.68 -4.11 -4.94
CA ASN A 207 10.98 -4.87 -3.73
C ASN A 207 9.94 -4.76 -2.59
N LEU A 208 8.68 -4.51 -2.93
CA LEU A 208 7.57 -4.52 -1.97
C LEU A 208 7.14 -5.95 -1.58
N LYS A 209 6.43 -6.03 -0.48
CA LYS A 209 5.83 -7.24 0.07
C LYS A 209 4.32 -7.26 -0.18
N PRO A 210 3.65 -8.42 -0.03
CA PRO A 210 2.20 -8.49 -0.22
C PRO A 210 1.41 -7.52 0.67
N TRP A 211 1.82 -7.31 1.91
CA TRP A 211 1.11 -6.45 2.85
C TRP A 211 1.20 -4.96 2.49
N ASP A 212 2.29 -4.51 1.85
CA ASP A 212 2.45 -3.14 1.37
C ASP A 212 1.44 -2.81 0.26
N VAL A 213 1.01 -3.80 -0.54
CA VAL A 213 0.29 -3.56 -1.80
C VAL A 213 -1.13 -4.14 -1.86
N ALA A 214 -1.45 -5.18 -1.10
CA ALA A 214 -2.70 -5.93 -1.27
C ALA A 214 -3.94 -5.03 -1.23
N ALA A 215 -4.12 -4.28 -0.16
CA ALA A 215 -5.29 -3.42 0.01
C ALA A 215 -5.25 -2.22 -0.95
N GLY A 216 -4.10 -1.52 -1.01
CA GLY A 216 -3.94 -0.32 -1.85
C GLY A 216 -4.12 -0.61 -3.34
N ALA A 217 -3.62 -1.74 -3.83
CA ALA A 217 -3.79 -2.15 -5.23
C ALA A 217 -5.27 -2.45 -5.59
N LEU A 218 -6.03 -3.10 -4.71
CA LEU A 218 -7.46 -3.28 -4.92
C LEU A 218 -8.17 -1.92 -4.97
N ILE A 219 -7.89 -1.03 -4.01
CA ILE A 219 -8.51 0.30 -3.95
C ILE A 219 -8.19 1.09 -5.22
N ALA A 220 -6.93 1.05 -5.70
CA ALA A 220 -6.54 1.70 -6.96
C ALA A 220 -7.27 1.12 -8.17
N LYS A 221 -7.38 -0.22 -8.28
CA LYS A 221 -8.14 -0.88 -9.35
C LYS A 221 -9.62 -0.50 -9.34
N GLU A 222 -10.25 -0.52 -8.19
CA GLU A 222 -11.67 -0.16 -8.03
C GLU A 222 -11.93 1.34 -8.29
N ALA A 223 -10.90 2.18 -8.13
CA ALA A 223 -10.93 3.58 -8.53
C ALA A 223 -10.67 3.81 -10.03
N GLY A 224 -10.37 2.73 -10.79
CA GLY A 224 -10.15 2.75 -12.23
C GLY A 224 -8.68 2.81 -12.67
N ALA A 225 -7.70 2.56 -11.79
CA ALA A 225 -6.30 2.39 -12.17
C ALA A 225 -6.06 1.07 -12.92
N ILE A 226 -5.07 1.08 -13.81
CA ILE A 226 -4.42 -0.14 -14.28
C ILE A 226 -3.28 -0.44 -13.31
N VAL A 227 -3.23 -1.68 -12.79
CA VAL A 227 -2.22 -2.15 -11.84
C VAL A 227 -1.60 -3.43 -12.36
N THR A 228 -0.27 -3.45 -12.51
CA THR A 228 0.51 -4.60 -13.00
C THR A 228 1.84 -4.72 -12.26
N ASP A 229 2.56 -5.82 -12.46
CA ASP A 229 4.00 -5.86 -12.21
C ASP A 229 4.78 -5.10 -13.29
N PHE A 230 6.09 -4.96 -13.16
CA PHE A 230 6.92 -4.21 -14.12
C PHE A 230 6.99 -4.87 -15.52
N ASN A 231 6.63 -6.14 -15.65
CA ASN A 231 6.53 -6.84 -16.93
C ASN A 231 5.15 -6.67 -17.60
N GLY A 232 4.22 -5.97 -16.96
CA GLY A 232 2.84 -5.82 -17.43
C GLY A 232 1.92 -6.97 -17.07
N GLY A 233 2.37 -7.88 -16.21
CA GLY A 233 1.66 -9.08 -15.75
C GLY A 233 0.83 -8.86 -14.49
N ALA A 234 0.22 -9.95 -14.01
CA ALA A 234 -0.59 -9.98 -12.79
C ALA A 234 0.20 -10.31 -11.51
N GLY A 235 1.53 -10.44 -11.60
CA GLY A 235 2.39 -10.90 -10.51
C GLY A 235 2.64 -9.87 -9.38
N TRP A 236 2.03 -8.70 -9.44
CA TRP A 236 2.28 -7.57 -8.55
C TRP A 236 2.15 -7.88 -7.04
N LEU A 237 1.32 -8.85 -6.64
CA LEU A 237 1.12 -9.18 -5.23
C LEU A 237 2.33 -9.88 -4.60
N HIS A 238 2.92 -10.85 -5.31
CA HIS A 238 4.04 -11.66 -4.80
C HIS A 238 5.34 -11.46 -5.57
N GLY A 239 5.29 -10.77 -6.72
CA GLY A 239 6.45 -10.57 -7.62
C GLY A 239 7.38 -9.43 -7.22
N ARG A 240 7.09 -8.75 -6.08
CA ARG A 240 7.90 -7.67 -5.51
C ARG A 240 8.03 -6.40 -6.37
N THR A 241 7.32 -6.30 -7.48
CA THR A 241 7.27 -5.11 -8.32
C THR A 241 5.83 -4.73 -8.57
N ILE A 242 5.53 -3.46 -8.50
CA ILE A 242 4.21 -2.93 -8.81
C ILE A 242 4.33 -1.62 -9.55
N MET A 243 3.53 -1.46 -10.60
CA MET A 243 3.29 -0.17 -11.24
C MET A 243 1.79 0.02 -11.45
N ALA A 244 1.34 1.25 -11.26
CA ALA A 244 -0.05 1.61 -11.37
C ALA A 244 -0.20 3.04 -11.91
N SER A 245 -1.19 3.27 -12.76
CA SER A 245 -1.52 4.62 -13.22
C SER A 245 -2.98 4.72 -13.65
N ASN A 246 -3.44 5.96 -13.91
CA ASN A 246 -4.67 6.13 -14.63
C ASN A 246 -4.55 5.52 -16.05
N PRO A 247 -5.65 5.04 -16.67
CA PRO A 247 -5.59 4.31 -17.94
C PRO A 247 -4.98 5.10 -19.12
N THR A 248 -5.11 6.43 -19.10
CA THR A 248 -4.63 7.28 -20.20
C THR A 248 -3.11 7.40 -20.21
N LEU A 249 -2.47 7.34 -19.06
CA LEU A 249 -0.99 7.42 -18.94
C LEU A 249 -0.34 6.04 -19.02
N PHE A 250 -1.07 4.94 -18.83
CA PHE A 250 -0.48 3.63 -18.57
C PHE A 250 0.52 3.20 -19.63
N GLU A 251 0.22 3.37 -20.91
CA GLU A 251 1.11 2.92 -22.00
C GLU A 251 2.46 3.64 -21.96
N VAL A 252 2.47 4.98 -21.90
CA VAL A 252 3.71 5.74 -21.87
C VAL A 252 4.47 5.57 -20.55
N PHE A 253 3.75 5.47 -19.43
CA PHE A 253 4.34 5.28 -18.11
C PHE A 253 5.00 3.89 -17.99
N SER A 254 4.28 2.83 -18.36
CA SER A 254 4.79 1.45 -18.29
C SER A 254 6.00 1.22 -19.22
N ALA A 255 6.03 1.84 -20.41
CA ALA A 255 7.18 1.76 -21.29
C ALA A 255 8.46 2.32 -20.65
N VAL A 256 8.36 3.42 -19.89
CA VAL A 256 9.51 3.97 -19.15
C VAL A 256 9.99 3.00 -18.08
N ILE A 257 9.09 2.42 -17.31
CA ILE A 257 9.45 1.43 -16.26
C ILE A 257 10.11 0.20 -16.89
N GLN A 258 9.50 -0.40 -17.90
CA GLN A 258 10.02 -1.59 -18.58
C GLN A 258 11.40 -1.36 -19.21
N THR A 259 11.63 -0.17 -19.78
CA THR A 259 12.95 0.19 -20.34
C THR A 259 13.99 0.41 -19.25
N SER A 260 13.59 0.98 -18.12
CA SER A 260 14.49 1.27 -16.99
C SER A 260 14.94 0.01 -16.26
N PHE A 261 14.07 -1.00 -16.16
CA PHE A 261 14.30 -2.25 -15.46
C PHE A 261 14.50 -3.46 -16.42
N THR A 262 15.21 -3.26 -17.51
CA THR A 262 15.61 -4.35 -18.43
C THR A 262 16.50 -5.34 -17.68
N ASN A 263 16.07 -6.60 -17.52
CA ASN A 263 16.71 -7.73 -16.82
C ASN A 263 16.03 -8.13 -15.49
N LEU A 264 14.74 -7.92 -15.34
CA LEU A 264 13.95 -8.60 -14.31
C LEU A 264 13.66 -10.05 -14.81
N SER A 265 14.64 -10.94 -14.71
CA SER A 265 14.48 -12.40 -14.93
C SER A 265 14.41 -13.13 -13.60
#